data_dce4acc57671a53bb979b6e58cf18ef7
#
_entry.id   dce4acc57671a53bb979b6e58cf18ef7
#
_cell.length_a   1.000
_cell.length_b   1.000
_cell.length_c   1.000
_cell.angle_alpha   90.00
_cell.angle_beta   90.00
_cell.angle_gamma   90.00
#
_symmetry.space_group_name_H-M   'P 1'
#
loop_
_entity.id
_entity.type
_entity.pdbx_description
1 polymer ?
#
loop_
_entity_poly.entity_id
_entity_poly.type
_entity_poly.pdbx_seq_one_letter_code
_entity_poly.pdbx_strand_id
1 'polypeptide(L)'
;MADDGIQHHGRRTFLKATGAAGAAAAFSGAAAATPGRDPGPKEDEVLVGVSAGHDLRKSVEQHVPGKAEVVHQNDDLRYVAVKFKGSDTARENFKDAITKKAGIKYAEDNATFHALATPNDPQFGDQYAPQQVQSDQAWDATFGDSGVTIAVIDTGVQYDHPDLSGNFGSDKGEDFVDNDSDPYPDVPSDEYHGTHVSGCASAVIDNGTGVAGQSNSTLISGRALDESGGGSLSDIADAVKWASDQGAEVINMSLGGGGYTDTMQNAVSYATNNGSLIFAAAGNDGTQGVSYPAAYSECVAVSAVDDSEQLASFSQYGDSVELAAPGVDVLSTTTETRGGYEQLSGTSMATPVTSGVAGLTLAKWDLTNSELRNHLKNTAADIGLSSQEQGSGQVDAYAAVTTDPSNDGGDGGDGGDGGGGSDSTSSSSSGTLDGYWDYEDYSYGWNYASPSQVVVELDGPSDADFDLYVNTGTTAAASPSDYDYASRSTDSQESITIDAPDDATDLQVDVDSYSGSGSYTLTITEYQ
;
A
#
# COMPACT_ATOMS: atom_id res chain seq x y z
N MET A 1 25.21 45.30 34.69
CA MET A 1 24.45 44.06 34.57
C MET A 1 24.12 43.94 33.10
N ALA A 2 24.88 43.14 32.38
CA ALA A 2 24.71 42.93 30.97
C ALA A 2 23.67 41.80 30.79
N ASP A 3 22.69 42.06 29.95
CA ASP A 3 21.64 41.12 29.55
C ASP A 3 22.14 40.37 28.31
N ASP A 4 22.51 39.10 28.50
CA ASP A 4 22.94 38.22 27.42
C ASP A 4 21.69 37.61 26.77
N GLY A 5 21.16 38.30 25.77
CA GLY A 5 20.08 37.78 24.90
C GLY A 5 20.59 36.69 23.95
N ILE A 6 20.18 35.46 24.18
CA ILE A 6 20.38 34.35 23.24
C ILE A 6 19.54 34.60 21.98
N GLN A 7 20.20 34.86 20.86
CA GLN A 7 19.52 34.98 19.56
C GLN A 7 19.31 33.56 18.97
N HIS A 8 18.06 33.15 18.85
CA HIS A 8 17.66 31.98 18.07
C HIS A 8 17.80 32.30 16.57
N HIS A 9 18.80 31.69 15.93
CA HIS A 9 18.89 31.69 14.47
C HIS A 9 18.03 30.52 13.90
N GLY A 10 16.98 30.88 13.20
CA GLY A 10 16.10 29.91 12.55
C GLY A 10 16.80 29.13 11.42
N ARG A 11 16.36 27.89 11.16
CA ARG A 11 16.87 26.94 10.16
C ARG A 11 17.13 27.55 8.76
N ARG A 12 16.32 28.53 8.33
CA ARG A 12 16.51 29.23 7.04
C ARG A 12 17.85 29.98 6.91
N THR A 13 18.43 30.41 8.02
CA THR A 13 19.74 31.11 8.01
C THR A 13 20.88 30.14 7.84
N PHE A 14 20.76 28.90 8.32
CA PHE A 14 21.78 27.85 8.18
C PHE A 14 21.90 27.37 6.73
N LEU A 15 20.76 27.09 6.06
CA LEU A 15 20.75 26.65 4.65
C LEU A 15 21.22 27.74 3.66
N LYS A 16 21.00 29.03 3.95
CA LYS A 16 21.53 30.12 3.13
C LYS A 16 23.04 30.36 3.29
N ALA A 17 23.62 29.92 4.41
CA ALA A 17 25.06 30.04 4.64
C ALA A 17 25.87 28.96 3.92
N THR A 18 25.27 27.79 3.63
CA THR A 18 25.92 26.69 2.88
C THR A 18 25.87 26.85 1.37
N GLY A 19 24.93 27.64 0.82
CA GLY A 19 24.80 27.90 -0.62
C GLY A 19 25.69 29.01 -1.22
N ALA A 20 26.46 29.75 -0.43
CA ALA A 20 27.19 30.95 -0.89
C ALA A 20 28.70 30.93 -0.63
N ALA A 21 29.33 29.79 -0.35
CA ALA A 21 30.77 29.67 -0.12
C ALA A 21 31.52 28.99 -1.27
N GLY A 22 31.43 29.60 -2.42
CA GLY A 22 32.39 29.42 -3.50
C GLY A 22 33.47 30.50 -3.46
N ALA A 23 34.35 30.53 -2.43
CA ALA A 23 35.66 31.17 -2.48
C ALA A 23 36.42 30.92 -1.16
N ALA A 24 37.48 30.15 -1.26
CA ALA A 24 38.66 30.01 -0.40
C ALA A 24 38.67 30.74 0.96
N ALA A 25 38.52 29.99 2.05
CA ALA A 25 39.21 30.27 3.30
C ALA A 25 39.73 28.95 3.89
N ALA A 26 41.02 28.88 4.05
CA ALA A 26 41.72 27.76 4.67
C ALA A 26 41.30 27.67 6.14
N PHE A 27 40.51 26.67 6.49
CA PHE A 27 40.33 26.20 7.87
C PHE A 27 41.29 25.00 8.08
N SER A 28 42.37 25.25 8.79
CA SER A 28 43.19 24.20 9.36
C SER A 28 42.40 23.51 10.46
N GLY A 29 41.86 22.32 10.15
CA GLY A 29 41.07 21.50 11.08
C GLY A 29 39.89 20.78 10.46
N ALA A 30 39.78 20.71 9.15
CA ALA A 30 38.81 19.86 8.47
C ALA A 30 39.19 18.40 8.70
N ALA A 31 38.27 17.62 9.31
CA ALA A 31 38.28 16.19 9.15
C ALA A 31 38.29 15.91 7.64
N ALA A 32 39.44 15.48 7.10
CA ALA A 32 39.55 15.21 5.68
C ALA A 32 38.63 14.04 5.38
N ALA A 33 37.64 14.24 4.49
CA ALA A 33 36.95 13.15 3.85
C ALA A 33 38.01 12.18 3.33
N THR A 34 37.86 10.89 3.55
CA THR A 34 38.85 9.88 3.14
C THR A 34 39.10 10.03 1.65
N PRO A 35 40.36 10.36 1.22
CA PRO A 35 40.63 10.58 -0.18
C PRO A 35 40.32 9.33 -1.01
N GLY A 36 39.54 9.48 -2.07
CA GLY A 36 39.24 8.39 -3.01
C GLY A 36 37.93 7.65 -2.77
N ARG A 37 37.08 8.08 -1.81
CA ARG A 37 35.71 7.58 -1.69
C ARG A 37 34.73 8.58 -2.32
N ASP A 38 33.83 8.06 -3.15
CA ASP A 38 32.75 8.85 -3.75
C ASP A 38 31.82 9.39 -2.65
N PRO A 39 31.24 10.58 -2.80
CA PRO A 39 30.21 11.05 -1.89
C PRO A 39 28.91 10.25 -2.04
N GLY A 40 28.05 10.26 -1.02
CA GLY A 40 26.73 9.61 -1.02
C GLY A 40 26.70 8.25 -0.31
N PRO A 41 25.54 7.55 -0.38
CA PRO A 41 25.32 6.24 0.22
C PRO A 41 26.36 5.18 -0.18
N LYS A 42 26.57 4.20 0.69
CA LYS A 42 27.58 3.15 0.55
C LYS A 42 26.97 1.75 0.61
N GLU A 43 25.82 1.58 0.01
CA GLU A 43 25.01 0.35 0.05
C GLU A 43 25.72 -0.88 -0.52
N ASP A 44 26.76 -0.67 -1.33
CA ASP A 44 27.62 -1.72 -1.87
C ASP A 44 28.80 -2.09 -0.93
N GLU A 45 28.82 -1.58 0.29
CA GLU A 45 29.90 -1.82 1.26
C GLU A 45 29.42 -2.64 2.48
N VAL A 46 30.29 -3.54 2.96
CA VAL A 46 30.16 -4.26 4.22
C VAL A 46 31.17 -3.70 5.23
N LEU A 47 30.70 -3.38 6.43
CA LEU A 47 31.53 -2.99 7.57
C LEU A 47 31.90 -4.24 8.36
N VAL A 48 33.21 -4.47 8.53
CA VAL A 48 33.74 -5.64 9.25
C VAL A 48 34.46 -5.18 10.50
N GLY A 49 33.91 -5.48 11.66
CA GLY A 49 34.48 -5.17 12.96
C GLY A 49 35.59 -6.16 13.35
N VAL A 50 36.75 -5.65 13.82
CA VAL A 50 37.95 -6.44 14.15
C VAL A 50 38.29 -6.30 15.64
N SER A 51 38.55 -7.43 16.32
CA SER A 51 38.92 -7.48 17.74
C SER A 51 40.22 -6.76 18.04
N ALA A 52 40.34 -6.24 19.26
CA ALA A 52 41.61 -5.70 19.75
C ALA A 52 42.71 -6.77 19.71
N GLY A 53 43.95 -6.34 19.38
CA GLY A 53 45.11 -7.23 19.27
C GLY A 53 45.29 -7.89 17.90
N HIS A 54 44.36 -7.70 16.96
CA HIS A 54 44.51 -8.13 15.57
C HIS A 54 44.78 -6.94 14.66
N ASP A 55 45.57 -7.17 13.59
CA ASP A 55 45.79 -6.17 12.53
C ASP A 55 44.48 -5.95 11.75
N LEU A 56 44.05 -4.71 11.70
CA LEU A 56 42.71 -4.35 11.18
C LEU A 56 42.56 -4.79 9.74
N ARG A 57 43.38 -4.23 8.86
CA ARG A 57 43.26 -4.43 7.41
C ARG A 57 43.62 -5.86 7.02
N LYS A 58 44.68 -6.41 7.57
CA LYS A 58 45.17 -7.74 7.23
C LYS A 58 44.20 -8.85 7.64
N SER A 59 43.48 -8.67 8.77
CA SER A 59 42.47 -9.65 9.25
C SER A 59 41.27 -9.77 8.31
N VAL A 60 40.96 -8.71 7.56
CA VAL A 60 39.85 -8.67 6.61
C VAL A 60 40.33 -8.97 5.19
N GLU A 61 41.37 -8.30 4.72
CA GLU A 61 41.85 -8.31 3.33
C GLU A 61 42.19 -9.73 2.82
N GLN A 62 42.70 -10.61 3.70
CA GLN A 62 43.01 -12.01 3.35
C GLN A 62 41.77 -12.88 3.05
N HIS A 63 40.55 -12.38 3.36
CA HIS A 63 39.29 -13.07 3.18
C HIS A 63 38.38 -12.38 2.15
N VAL A 64 38.80 -11.23 1.60
CA VAL A 64 38.02 -10.47 0.62
C VAL A 64 37.98 -11.21 -0.72
N PRO A 65 36.82 -11.47 -1.33
CA PRO A 65 36.69 -12.11 -2.63
C PRO A 65 37.32 -11.25 -3.76
N GLY A 66 37.73 -11.88 -4.85
CA GLY A 66 38.41 -11.18 -5.96
C GLY A 66 37.57 -10.11 -6.69
N LYS A 67 36.25 -10.03 -6.44
CA LYS A 67 35.36 -8.99 -6.94
C LYS A 67 35.03 -7.90 -5.91
N ALA A 68 35.70 -7.93 -4.75
CA ALA A 68 35.53 -6.96 -3.69
C ALA A 68 36.89 -6.35 -3.31
N GLU A 69 36.87 -5.18 -2.71
CA GLU A 69 38.07 -4.46 -2.31
C GLU A 69 37.91 -3.73 -0.98
N VAL A 70 38.95 -3.66 -0.18
CA VAL A 70 38.96 -2.84 1.03
C VAL A 70 39.09 -1.37 0.64
N VAL A 71 38.09 -0.57 0.92
CA VAL A 71 37.99 0.84 0.52
C VAL A 71 38.19 1.82 1.67
N HIS A 72 38.03 1.37 2.93
CA HIS A 72 38.23 2.24 4.09
C HIS A 72 38.57 1.42 5.34
N GLN A 73 39.22 2.05 6.31
CA GLN A 73 39.36 1.54 7.68
C GLN A 73 39.25 2.69 8.68
N ASN A 74 38.73 2.35 9.86
CA ASN A 74 38.74 3.25 11.00
C ASN A 74 39.45 2.55 12.17
N ASP A 75 40.60 3.10 12.54
CA ASP A 75 41.48 2.48 13.54
C ASP A 75 40.93 2.62 14.96
N ASP A 76 40.24 3.71 15.26
CA ASP A 76 39.68 3.99 16.57
C ASP A 76 38.43 3.14 16.84
N LEU A 77 37.50 3.07 15.86
CA LEU A 77 36.28 2.26 15.93
C LEU A 77 36.51 0.81 15.54
N ARG A 78 37.70 0.50 15.02
CA ARG A 78 38.19 -0.83 14.68
C ARG A 78 37.32 -1.59 13.68
N TYR A 79 36.94 -0.92 12.57
CA TYR A 79 36.27 -1.56 11.45
C TYR A 79 36.98 -1.30 10.12
N VAL A 80 36.69 -2.17 9.16
CA VAL A 80 37.14 -2.09 7.76
C VAL A 80 35.94 -2.13 6.86
N ALA A 81 35.85 -1.22 5.88
CA ALA A 81 34.82 -1.23 4.86
C ALA A 81 35.30 -1.97 3.61
N VAL A 82 34.50 -2.93 3.15
CA VAL A 82 34.75 -3.75 1.96
C VAL A 82 33.67 -3.47 0.94
N LYS A 83 34.08 -2.94 -0.24
CA LYS A 83 33.18 -2.62 -1.35
C LYS A 83 33.05 -3.82 -2.29
N PHE A 84 31.81 -4.14 -2.67
CA PHE A 84 31.47 -5.22 -3.59
C PHE A 84 31.12 -4.68 -4.98
N LYS A 85 31.59 -5.39 -6.02
CA LYS A 85 31.23 -5.17 -7.42
C LYS A 85 30.41 -6.39 -7.91
N GLY A 86 29.26 -6.64 -7.31
CA GLY A 86 28.49 -7.84 -7.61
C GLY A 86 27.14 -7.91 -6.88
N SER A 87 26.49 -9.06 -6.98
CA SER A 87 25.15 -9.29 -6.41
C SER A 87 25.14 -9.25 -4.87
N ASP A 88 23.98 -8.93 -4.31
CA ASP A 88 23.69 -8.96 -2.88
C ASP A 88 23.98 -10.32 -2.26
N THR A 89 23.64 -11.41 -2.94
CA THR A 89 24.00 -12.78 -2.53
C THR A 89 25.49 -12.96 -2.25
N ALA A 90 26.37 -12.33 -3.04
CA ALA A 90 27.81 -12.40 -2.79
C ALA A 90 28.23 -11.63 -1.55
N ARG A 91 27.51 -10.54 -1.22
CA ARG A 91 27.70 -9.70 -0.04
C ARG A 91 27.24 -10.45 1.22
N GLU A 92 26.07 -11.07 1.18
CA GLU A 92 25.54 -11.91 2.28
C GLU A 92 26.45 -13.10 2.58
N ASN A 93 26.81 -13.87 1.56
CA ASN A 93 27.74 -14.99 1.71
C ASN A 93 29.09 -14.58 2.32
N PHE A 94 29.57 -13.37 2.01
CA PHE A 94 30.77 -12.83 2.61
C PHE A 94 30.58 -12.49 4.09
N LYS A 95 29.48 -11.84 4.47
CA LYS A 95 29.14 -11.53 5.87
C LYS A 95 29.13 -12.81 6.72
N ASP A 96 28.45 -13.83 6.24
CA ASP A 96 28.38 -15.14 6.90
C ASP A 96 29.75 -15.85 7.01
N ALA A 97 30.56 -15.77 5.98
CA ALA A 97 31.85 -16.45 5.96
C ALA A 97 32.89 -15.74 6.83
N ILE A 98 32.89 -14.40 6.83
CA ILE A 98 33.90 -13.61 7.54
C ILE A 98 33.67 -13.58 9.05
N THR A 99 32.42 -13.58 9.51
CA THR A 99 32.08 -13.61 10.93
C THR A 99 32.59 -14.89 11.64
N LYS A 100 32.82 -15.96 10.87
CA LYS A 100 33.41 -17.23 11.37
C LYS A 100 34.94 -17.20 11.51
N LYS A 101 35.61 -16.10 11.13
CA LYS A 101 37.07 -15.98 11.17
C LYS A 101 37.61 -15.44 12.48
N ALA A 102 38.78 -15.91 12.88
CA ALA A 102 39.42 -15.46 14.11
C ALA A 102 39.73 -13.95 14.06
N GLY A 103 39.34 -13.25 15.13
CA GLY A 103 39.58 -11.81 15.25
C GLY A 103 38.51 -10.93 14.62
N ILE A 104 37.49 -11.48 13.95
CA ILE A 104 36.35 -10.75 13.45
C ILE A 104 35.24 -10.76 14.55
N LYS A 105 34.60 -9.60 14.76
CA LYS A 105 33.54 -9.41 15.74
C LYS A 105 32.16 -9.41 15.12
N TYR A 106 32.01 -8.72 14.00
CA TYR A 106 30.76 -8.56 13.26
C TYR A 106 31.05 -8.27 11.80
N ALA A 107 30.08 -8.46 10.95
CA ALA A 107 30.01 -7.96 9.59
C ALA A 107 28.57 -7.52 9.32
N GLU A 108 28.39 -6.29 8.87
CA GLU A 108 27.09 -5.66 8.67
C GLU A 108 27.13 -4.77 7.42
N ASP A 109 26.00 -4.48 6.83
CA ASP A 109 25.90 -3.56 5.70
C ASP A 109 26.21 -2.13 6.15
N ASN A 110 26.80 -1.35 5.26
CA ASN A 110 27.02 0.07 5.49
C ASN A 110 25.72 0.84 5.25
N ALA A 111 24.80 0.74 6.23
CA ALA A 111 23.47 1.31 6.16
C ALA A 111 23.51 2.83 5.97
N THR A 112 22.58 3.34 5.21
CA THR A 112 22.38 4.79 5.04
C THR A 112 21.46 5.30 6.17
N PHE A 113 21.91 6.35 6.86
CA PHE A 113 21.11 7.07 7.85
C PHE A 113 20.68 8.40 7.26
N HIS A 114 19.40 8.70 7.36
CA HIS A 114 18.83 9.96 6.92
C HIS A 114 18.56 10.88 8.13
N ALA A 115 18.58 12.19 7.90
CA ALA A 115 18.06 13.12 8.88
C ALA A 115 16.54 13.00 8.89
N LEU A 116 15.95 12.70 10.04
CA LEU A 116 14.50 12.56 10.17
C LEU A 116 13.81 13.87 9.78
N ALA A 117 12.96 13.83 8.76
CA ALA A 117 12.14 14.95 8.34
C ALA A 117 10.87 14.97 9.20
N THR A 118 10.77 15.91 10.12
CA THR A 118 9.49 16.23 10.74
C THR A 118 8.83 17.31 9.89
N PRO A 119 7.61 17.14 9.39
CA PRO A 119 6.92 18.15 8.61
C PRO A 119 6.73 19.42 9.44
N ASN A 120 6.63 20.57 8.77
CA ASN A 120 6.51 21.85 9.45
C ASN A 120 5.04 22.22 9.76
N ASP A 121 4.11 21.31 9.58
CA ASP A 121 2.67 21.47 9.78
C ASP A 121 2.36 21.59 11.27
N PRO A 122 1.72 22.71 11.70
CA PRO A 122 1.63 23.06 13.11
C PRO A 122 0.92 22.05 14.00
N GLN A 123 -0.04 21.28 13.45
CA GLN A 123 -0.82 20.30 14.19
C GLN A 123 -0.32 18.85 14.02
N PHE A 124 0.79 18.64 13.28
CA PHE A 124 1.36 17.30 13.10
C PHE A 124 1.69 16.62 14.44
N GLY A 125 2.15 17.39 15.43
CA GLY A 125 2.44 16.85 16.76
C GLY A 125 1.22 16.31 17.52
N ASP A 126 0.01 16.69 17.09
CA ASP A 126 -1.27 16.22 17.67
C ASP A 126 -1.88 15.06 16.85
N GLN A 127 -1.28 14.73 15.68
CA GLN A 127 -1.69 13.60 14.85
C GLN A 127 -0.93 12.33 15.25
N TYR A 128 -1.63 11.32 15.75
CA TYR A 128 -1.01 10.02 15.98
C TYR A 128 -1.00 9.12 14.74
N ALA A 129 -2.01 9.23 13.85
CA ALA A 129 -2.22 8.31 12.74
C ALA A 129 -1.02 8.24 11.79
N PRO A 130 -0.46 9.34 11.23
CA PRO A 130 0.72 9.24 10.38
C PRO A 130 1.98 8.76 11.11
N GLN A 131 2.05 8.96 12.44
CA GLN A 131 3.18 8.47 13.24
C GLN A 131 3.06 6.96 13.53
N GLN A 132 1.85 6.46 13.80
CA GLN A 132 1.59 5.05 14.07
C GLN A 132 1.84 4.17 12.85
N VAL A 133 1.45 4.63 11.64
CA VAL A 133 1.73 3.92 10.39
C VAL A 133 3.11 4.26 9.80
N GLN A 134 3.96 4.96 10.55
CA GLN A 134 5.34 5.32 10.19
C GLN A 134 5.47 6.16 8.90
N SER A 135 4.44 6.94 8.53
CA SER A 135 4.52 7.84 7.38
C SER A 135 5.58 8.93 7.59
N ASP A 136 5.77 9.41 8.83
CA ASP A 136 6.81 10.37 9.19
C ASP A 136 8.23 9.85 8.89
N GLN A 137 8.45 8.55 8.98
CA GLN A 137 9.71 7.92 8.60
C GLN A 137 9.78 7.66 7.09
N ALA A 138 8.66 7.29 6.46
CA ALA A 138 8.55 7.09 5.03
C ALA A 138 8.83 8.36 4.22
N TRP A 139 8.51 9.53 4.77
CA TRP A 139 8.76 10.84 4.12
C TRP A 139 10.24 11.18 3.95
N ASP A 140 11.14 10.50 4.63
CA ASP A 140 12.57 10.59 4.33
C ASP A 140 12.91 10.01 2.94
N ALA A 141 12.10 9.10 2.43
CA ALA A 141 12.26 8.51 1.10
C ALA A 141 11.45 9.26 0.02
N THR A 142 10.21 9.62 0.32
CA THR A 142 9.32 10.37 -0.58
C THR A 142 8.17 11.00 0.22
N PHE A 143 7.71 12.19 -0.20
CA PHE A 143 6.46 12.79 0.29
C PHE A 143 5.23 12.41 -0.56
N GLY A 144 5.39 11.55 -1.55
CA GLY A 144 4.38 11.27 -2.57
C GLY A 144 4.73 11.93 -3.91
N ASP A 145 3.88 11.71 -4.90
CA ASP A 145 4.01 12.28 -6.25
C ASP A 145 2.64 12.74 -6.75
N SER A 146 2.57 13.95 -7.29
CA SER A 146 1.38 14.49 -7.93
C SER A 146 0.97 13.75 -9.22
N GLY A 147 1.79 12.85 -9.71
CA GLY A 147 1.45 11.92 -10.78
C GLY A 147 0.59 10.74 -10.33
N VAL A 148 0.47 10.50 -9.02
CA VAL A 148 -0.41 9.49 -8.44
C VAL A 148 -1.71 10.15 -8.02
N THR A 149 -2.84 9.61 -8.44
CA THR A 149 -4.18 10.15 -8.17
C THR A 149 -4.95 9.27 -7.19
N ILE A 150 -5.47 9.87 -6.13
CA ILE A 150 -6.41 9.27 -5.18
C ILE A 150 -7.79 9.89 -5.42
N ALA A 151 -8.75 9.08 -5.85
CA ALA A 151 -10.15 9.48 -5.93
C ALA A 151 -10.86 9.21 -4.60
N VAL A 152 -11.55 10.21 -4.07
CA VAL A 152 -12.36 10.09 -2.85
C VAL A 152 -13.85 10.10 -3.25
N ILE A 153 -14.53 8.97 -3.09
CA ILE A 153 -15.97 8.82 -3.32
C ILE A 153 -16.69 9.01 -2.00
N ASP A 154 -17.32 10.19 -1.81
CA ASP A 154 -17.84 10.60 -0.50
C ASP A 154 -18.88 11.74 -0.62
N THR A 155 -19.06 12.56 0.43
CA THR A 155 -19.96 13.73 0.52
C THR A 155 -19.45 14.99 -0.19
N GLY A 156 -18.48 14.86 -1.07
CA GLY A 156 -17.78 16.00 -1.66
C GLY A 156 -16.62 16.50 -0.79
N VAL A 157 -15.78 17.35 -1.36
CA VAL A 157 -14.58 17.87 -0.71
C VAL A 157 -14.48 19.39 -0.84
N GLN A 158 -14.22 20.06 0.25
CA GLN A 158 -13.83 21.49 0.22
C GLN A 158 -12.42 21.60 -0.36
N TYR A 159 -12.30 21.48 -1.68
CA TYR A 159 -11.03 21.42 -2.42
C TYR A 159 -10.20 22.73 -2.37
N ASP A 160 -10.79 23.83 -1.94
CA ASP A 160 -10.11 25.11 -1.69
C ASP A 160 -9.65 25.27 -0.22
N HIS A 161 -9.86 24.24 0.62
CA HIS A 161 -9.33 24.22 1.98
C HIS A 161 -7.81 24.48 1.96
N PRO A 162 -7.29 25.38 2.84
CA PRO A 162 -5.87 25.79 2.81
C PRO A 162 -4.87 24.63 2.86
N ASP A 163 -5.26 23.50 3.44
CA ASP A 163 -4.43 22.33 3.63
C ASP A 163 -4.70 21.19 2.63
N LEU A 164 -5.62 21.37 1.68
CA LEU A 164 -5.93 20.41 0.61
C LEU A 164 -5.63 20.97 -0.77
N SER A 165 -5.81 22.28 -0.96
CA SER A 165 -5.81 22.92 -2.28
C SER A 165 -4.51 22.71 -3.08
N GLY A 166 -3.39 22.45 -2.42
CA GLY A 166 -2.10 22.16 -3.05
C GLY A 166 -2.04 20.79 -3.74
N ASN A 167 -2.86 19.85 -3.29
CA ASN A 167 -2.95 18.49 -3.84
C ASN A 167 -4.15 18.30 -4.80
N PHE A 168 -4.97 19.33 -5.01
CA PHE A 168 -6.00 19.34 -6.04
C PHE A 168 -5.49 20.03 -7.31
N GLY A 169 -5.57 19.35 -8.45
CA GLY A 169 -5.27 19.89 -9.78
C GLY A 169 -6.31 20.89 -10.32
N SER A 170 -6.35 21.10 -11.63
CA SER A 170 -7.39 21.90 -12.29
C SER A 170 -8.75 21.17 -12.31
N ASP A 171 -8.72 19.87 -12.44
CA ASP A 171 -9.86 19.00 -12.26
C ASP A 171 -10.06 18.74 -10.76
N LYS A 172 -11.26 19.02 -10.27
CA LYS A 172 -11.60 18.84 -8.84
C LYS A 172 -12.43 17.57 -8.64
N GLY A 173 -13.10 17.12 -9.68
CA GLY A 173 -13.96 15.97 -9.65
C GLY A 173 -15.33 16.18 -10.28
N GLU A 174 -16.29 15.36 -9.89
CA GLU A 174 -17.66 15.32 -10.42
C GLU A 174 -18.66 15.17 -9.27
N ASP A 175 -19.86 15.73 -9.46
CA ASP A 175 -20.99 15.59 -8.54
C ASP A 175 -22.06 14.68 -9.13
N PHE A 176 -22.26 13.53 -8.52
CA PHE A 176 -23.24 12.52 -8.91
C PHE A 176 -24.58 12.70 -8.17
N VAL A 177 -24.61 13.48 -7.08
CA VAL A 177 -25.85 13.78 -6.33
C VAL A 177 -26.69 14.77 -7.09
N ASP A 178 -26.09 15.89 -7.51
CA ASP A 178 -26.78 16.97 -8.25
C ASP A 178 -26.51 16.94 -9.75
N ASN A 179 -25.66 16.00 -10.19
CA ASN A 179 -25.37 15.72 -11.58
C ASN A 179 -24.72 16.93 -12.31
N ASP A 180 -23.71 17.50 -11.66
CA ASP A 180 -22.88 18.58 -12.21
C ASP A 180 -21.38 18.31 -12.00
N SER A 181 -20.50 19.26 -12.36
CA SER A 181 -19.06 19.07 -12.30
C SER A 181 -18.38 19.80 -11.13
N ASP A 182 -19.12 20.16 -10.10
CA ASP A 182 -18.58 20.81 -8.89
C ASP A 182 -18.77 19.94 -7.65
N PRO A 183 -17.78 19.09 -7.28
CA PRO A 183 -17.88 18.20 -6.13
C PRO A 183 -17.70 18.93 -4.78
N TYR A 184 -17.89 20.23 -4.74
CA TYR A 184 -17.86 21.00 -3.49
C TYR A 184 -19.08 20.66 -2.64
N PRO A 185 -18.96 20.54 -1.31
CA PRO A 185 -20.09 20.32 -0.43
C PRO A 185 -21.18 21.41 -0.57
N ASP A 186 -22.42 21.05 -0.85
CA ASP A 186 -23.54 22.00 -0.93
C ASP A 186 -23.93 22.52 0.46
N VAL A 187 -23.85 21.64 1.45
CA VAL A 187 -24.11 21.94 2.85
C VAL A 187 -22.87 21.65 3.69
N PRO A 188 -21.82 22.53 3.65
CA PRO A 188 -20.53 22.24 4.26
C PRO A 188 -20.54 21.98 5.77
N SER A 189 -21.63 22.29 6.49
CA SER A 189 -21.81 21.93 7.91
C SER A 189 -22.12 20.45 8.11
N ASP A 190 -22.74 19.79 7.13
CA ASP A 190 -23.23 18.43 7.18
C ASP A 190 -22.41 17.51 6.26
N GLU A 191 -21.96 18.00 5.11
CA GLU A 191 -21.12 17.32 4.11
C GLU A 191 -19.62 17.57 4.37
N TYR A 192 -19.17 17.31 5.57
CA TYR A 192 -17.76 17.50 5.99
C TYR A 192 -16.90 16.25 5.87
N HIS A 193 -17.55 15.09 5.76
CA HIS A 193 -16.89 13.79 5.88
C HIS A 193 -15.86 13.57 4.77
N GLY A 194 -16.20 13.83 3.50
CA GLY A 194 -15.26 13.70 2.39
C GLY A 194 -14.05 14.65 2.49
N THR A 195 -14.25 15.86 3.05
CA THR A 195 -13.12 16.77 3.35
C THR A 195 -12.18 16.19 4.40
N HIS A 196 -12.73 15.53 5.43
CA HIS A 196 -11.93 14.88 6.47
C HIS A 196 -11.16 13.67 5.94
N VAL A 197 -11.83 12.81 5.20
CA VAL A 197 -11.26 11.64 4.53
C VAL A 197 -10.12 12.05 3.59
N SER A 198 -10.33 13.08 2.77
CA SER A 198 -9.30 13.61 1.86
C SER A 198 -8.05 14.08 2.60
N GLY A 199 -8.21 14.71 3.75
CA GLY A 199 -7.08 15.14 4.59
C GLY A 199 -6.33 13.97 5.23
N CYS A 200 -7.04 12.93 5.67
CA CYS A 200 -6.40 11.71 6.17
C CYS A 200 -5.49 11.09 5.11
N ALA A 201 -5.92 11.06 3.85
CA ALA A 201 -5.14 10.51 2.76
C ALA A 201 -4.03 11.47 2.32
N SER A 202 -4.36 12.74 2.03
CA SER A 202 -3.47 13.63 1.28
C SER A 202 -3.62 15.12 1.65
N ALA A 203 -3.73 15.48 2.96
CA ALA A 203 -3.45 16.84 3.36
C ALA A 203 -2.00 17.20 3.02
N VAL A 204 -1.76 18.44 2.56
CA VAL A 204 -0.47 18.86 2.01
C VAL A 204 0.62 18.84 3.06
N ILE A 205 1.58 17.95 2.90
CA ILE A 205 2.70 17.76 3.83
C ILE A 205 3.75 18.86 3.67
N ASP A 206 4.28 19.38 4.78
CA ASP A 206 5.37 20.37 4.86
C ASP A 206 5.00 21.74 4.24
N ASN A 207 3.72 22.12 4.30
CA ASN A 207 3.21 23.40 3.79
C ASN A 207 3.16 24.51 4.86
N GLY A 208 3.41 24.16 6.13
CA GLY A 208 3.34 25.08 7.28
C GLY A 208 1.92 25.43 7.72
N THR A 209 0.94 24.61 7.35
CA THR A 209 -0.49 24.78 7.62
C THR A 209 -1.03 23.49 8.24
N GLY A 210 -1.87 23.59 9.24
CA GLY A 210 -2.70 22.52 9.82
C GLY A 210 -2.02 21.17 10.08
N VAL A 211 -2.45 20.17 9.35
CA VAL A 211 -2.14 18.75 9.51
C VAL A 211 -1.34 18.20 8.30
N ALA A 212 -0.83 16.97 8.40
CA ALA A 212 -0.22 16.25 7.31
C ALA A 212 -1.07 15.01 6.94
N GLY A 213 -1.30 14.78 5.65
CA GLY A 213 -1.82 13.50 5.14
C GLY A 213 -0.74 12.43 5.12
N GLN A 214 -1.00 11.29 4.48
CA GLN A 214 0.03 10.25 4.34
C GLN A 214 0.95 10.54 3.14
N SER A 215 0.41 11.16 2.08
CA SER A 215 1.15 11.46 0.85
C SER A 215 0.75 12.81 0.25
N ASN A 216 1.60 13.37 -0.61
CA ASN A 216 1.27 14.50 -1.49
C ASN A 216 0.79 14.01 -2.87
N SER A 217 -0.11 13.01 -2.88
CA SER A 217 -0.78 12.54 -4.10
C SER A 217 -1.86 13.53 -4.54
N THR A 218 -2.13 13.56 -5.85
CA THR A 218 -3.25 14.35 -6.38
C THR A 218 -4.59 13.79 -5.90
N LEU A 219 -5.48 14.67 -5.46
CA LEU A 219 -6.84 14.35 -5.07
C LEU A 219 -7.84 14.72 -6.17
N ILE A 220 -8.81 13.84 -6.41
CA ILE A 220 -10.05 14.13 -7.13
C ILE A 220 -11.24 13.65 -6.30
N SER A 221 -12.38 14.32 -6.40
CA SER A 221 -13.56 14.05 -5.59
C SER A 221 -14.74 13.59 -6.44
N GLY A 222 -15.31 12.43 -6.13
CA GLY A 222 -16.62 12.01 -6.61
C GLY A 222 -17.65 12.23 -5.51
N ARG A 223 -18.43 13.32 -5.58
CA ARG A 223 -19.53 13.54 -4.62
C ARG A 223 -20.68 12.61 -4.99
N ALA A 224 -20.87 11.55 -4.21
CA ALA A 224 -21.91 10.52 -4.42
C ALA A 224 -22.76 10.30 -3.17
N LEU A 225 -22.48 11.02 -2.07
CA LEU A 225 -23.26 11.05 -0.85
C LEU A 225 -23.75 12.48 -0.58
N ASP A 226 -25.01 12.60 -0.15
CA ASP A 226 -25.67 13.86 0.17
C ASP A 226 -25.41 14.34 1.61
N GLU A 227 -26.09 15.41 2.04
CA GLU A 227 -26.00 16.00 3.38
C GLU A 227 -26.45 15.06 4.51
N SER A 228 -27.17 13.98 4.20
CA SER A 228 -27.52 12.93 5.16
C SER A 228 -26.43 11.85 5.30
N GLY A 229 -25.39 11.92 4.50
CA GLY A 229 -24.35 10.90 4.36
C GLY A 229 -24.82 9.67 3.59
N GLY A 230 -25.94 9.76 2.87
CA GLY A 230 -26.50 8.68 2.04
C GLY A 230 -26.28 8.93 0.56
N GLY A 231 -26.13 7.85 -0.22
CA GLY A 231 -26.04 7.90 -1.67
C GLY A 231 -26.81 6.77 -2.33
N SER A 232 -27.25 6.99 -3.58
CA SER A 232 -27.86 5.92 -4.33
C SER A 232 -26.81 4.93 -4.84
N LEU A 233 -27.19 3.67 -5.02
CA LEU A 233 -26.33 2.64 -5.59
C LEU A 233 -25.79 3.07 -6.97
N SER A 234 -26.66 3.67 -7.81
CA SER A 234 -26.28 4.12 -9.15
C SER A 234 -25.21 5.22 -9.12
N ASP A 235 -25.40 6.23 -8.25
CA ASP A 235 -24.50 7.38 -8.17
C ASP A 235 -23.12 6.97 -7.65
N ILE A 236 -23.09 6.05 -6.67
CA ILE A 236 -21.83 5.50 -6.15
C ILE A 236 -21.14 4.63 -7.21
N ALA A 237 -21.88 3.77 -7.92
CA ALA A 237 -21.31 2.93 -8.98
C ALA A 237 -20.78 3.77 -10.16
N ASP A 238 -21.53 4.82 -10.57
CA ASP A 238 -21.10 5.75 -11.60
C ASP A 238 -19.87 6.56 -11.16
N ALA A 239 -19.78 6.94 -9.89
CA ALA A 239 -18.62 7.62 -9.32
C ALA A 239 -17.36 6.73 -9.31
N VAL A 240 -17.50 5.44 -8.95
CA VAL A 240 -16.39 4.45 -9.00
C VAL A 240 -15.89 4.28 -10.44
N LYS A 241 -16.83 4.08 -11.38
CA LYS A 241 -16.47 4.00 -12.80
C LYS A 241 -15.78 5.27 -13.29
N TRP A 242 -16.34 6.44 -12.97
CA TRP A 242 -15.75 7.73 -13.35
C TRP A 242 -14.33 7.90 -12.80
N ALA A 243 -14.09 7.58 -11.53
CA ALA A 243 -12.76 7.68 -10.92
C ALA A 243 -11.72 6.84 -11.67
N SER A 244 -12.09 5.62 -12.05
CA SER A 244 -11.26 4.76 -12.89
C SER A 244 -11.02 5.34 -14.28
N ASP A 245 -12.04 5.90 -14.93
CA ASP A 245 -11.92 6.57 -16.24
C ASP A 245 -11.02 7.82 -16.20
N GLN A 246 -10.92 8.49 -15.03
CA GLN A 246 -9.96 9.58 -14.81
C GLN A 246 -8.53 9.07 -14.58
N GLY A 247 -8.33 7.76 -14.53
CA GLY A 247 -7.03 7.14 -14.30
C GLY A 247 -6.57 7.19 -12.85
N ALA A 248 -7.51 7.23 -11.88
CA ALA A 248 -7.15 7.15 -10.47
C ALA A 248 -6.54 5.77 -10.16
N GLU A 249 -5.30 5.75 -9.69
CA GLU A 249 -4.62 4.53 -9.24
C GLU A 249 -5.20 4.00 -7.94
N VAL A 250 -5.73 4.91 -7.10
CA VAL A 250 -6.34 4.58 -5.81
C VAL A 250 -7.74 5.17 -5.73
N ILE A 251 -8.73 4.35 -5.34
CA ILE A 251 -10.09 4.79 -5.07
C ILE A 251 -10.40 4.54 -3.59
N ASN A 252 -10.72 5.60 -2.85
CA ASN A 252 -11.11 5.53 -1.46
C ASN A 252 -12.63 5.58 -1.32
N MET A 253 -13.21 4.55 -0.71
CA MET A 253 -14.63 4.42 -0.40
C MET A 253 -14.84 4.35 1.12
N SER A 254 -14.87 5.50 1.78
CA SER A 254 -15.14 5.60 3.22
C SER A 254 -16.64 5.52 3.52
N LEU A 255 -17.32 4.59 2.90
CA LEU A 255 -18.74 4.36 2.94
C LEU A 255 -19.07 2.86 3.04
N GLY A 256 -20.27 2.53 3.46
CA GLY A 256 -20.73 1.15 3.54
C GLY A 256 -22.19 1.06 3.91
N GLY A 257 -22.78 -0.08 3.61
CA GLY A 257 -24.19 -0.36 3.90
C GLY A 257 -24.81 -1.21 2.79
N GLY A 258 -26.06 -1.63 3.01
CA GLY A 258 -26.71 -2.53 2.07
C GLY A 258 -26.11 -3.95 2.13
N GLY A 259 -26.29 -4.70 1.08
CA GLY A 259 -25.72 -6.03 0.88
C GLY A 259 -25.04 -6.10 -0.46
N TYR A 260 -24.68 -7.30 -0.86
CA TYR A 260 -24.20 -7.57 -2.21
C TYR A 260 -25.19 -7.06 -3.27
N THR A 261 -24.66 -6.41 -4.30
CA THR A 261 -25.44 -6.02 -5.49
C THR A 261 -24.59 -6.19 -6.75
N ASP A 262 -25.15 -6.75 -7.82
CA ASP A 262 -24.43 -6.93 -9.08
C ASP A 262 -23.96 -5.58 -9.68
N THR A 263 -24.71 -4.51 -9.50
CA THR A 263 -24.32 -3.17 -9.98
C THR A 263 -23.00 -2.68 -9.35
N MET A 264 -22.86 -2.83 -8.03
CA MET A 264 -21.64 -2.43 -7.33
C MET A 264 -20.50 -3.39 -7.65
N GLN A 265 -20.77 -4.71 -7.72
CA GLN A 265 -19.79 -5.70 -8.16
C GLN A 265 -19.20 -5.30 -9.53
N ASN A 266 -20.06 -5.01 -10.50
CA ASN A 266 -19.62 -4.59 -11.83
C ASN A 266 -18.78 -3.29 -11.80
N ALA A 267 -19.14 -2.33 -10.94
CA ALA A 267 -18.40 -1.08 -10.83
C ALA A 267 -17.01 -1.29 -10.24
N VAL A 268 -16.88 -2.10 -9.17
CA VAL A 268 -15.59 -2.39 -8.55
C VAL A 268 -14.72 -3.26 -9.46
N SER A 269 -15.31 -4.26 -10.14
CA SER A 269 -14.59 -5.08 -11.12
C SER A 269 -14.10 -4.23 -12.30
N TYR A 270 -14.95 -3.32 -12.82
CA TYR A 270 -14.53 -2.39 -13.87
C TYR A 270 -13.32 -1.56 -13.45
N ALA A 271 -13.34 -0.97 -12.26
CA ALA A 271 -12.25 -0.13 -11.79
C ALA A 271 -10.95 -0.95 -11.56
N THR A 272 -11.08 -2.15 -11.00
CA THR A 272 -9.93 -3.06 -10.78
C THR A 272 -9.31 -3.50 -12.10
N ASN A 273 -10.12 -3.90 -13.08
CA ASN A 273 -9.65 -4.29 -14.41
C ASN A 273 -8.98 -3.15 -15.19
N ASN A 274 -9.34 -1.90 -14.88
CA ASN A 274 -8.68 -0.72 -15.45
C ASN A 274 -7.46 -0.23 -14.64
N GLY A 275 -7.02 -0.97 -13.63
CA GLY A 275 -5.79 -0.71 -12.89
C GLY A 275 -5.96 0.08 -11.60
N SER A 276 -7.18 0.43 -11.18
CA SER A 276 -7.42 1.07 -9.88
C SER A 276 -7.39 0.04 -8.74
N LEU A 277 -6.82 0.40 -7.57
CA LEU A 277 -6.98 -0.34 -6.33
C LEU A 277 -7.99 0.38 -5.43
N ILE A 278 -9.02 -0.35 -5.00
CA ILE A 278 -10.12 0.20 -4.20
C ILE A 278 -9.91 -0.14 -2.73
N PHE A 279 -9.89 0.87 -1.87
CA PHE A 279 -9.90 0.72 -0.42
C PHE A 279 -11.28 1.06 0.12
N ALA A 280 -11.86 0.19 0.95
CA ALA A 280 -13.19 0.37 1.47
C ALA A 280 -13.28 0.11 2.97
N ALA A 281 -14.13 0.87 3.65
CA ALA A 281 -14.32 0.81 5.09
C ALA A 281 -15.04 -0.49 5.50
N ALA A 282 -14.46 -1.25 6.45
CA ALA A 282 -15.03 -2.52 6.91
C ALA A 282 -16.44 -2.39 7.52
N GLY A 283 -16.76 -1.22 8.09
CA GLY A 283 -18.04 -0.91 8.72
C GLY A 283 -17.92 -0.62 10.22
N ASN A 284 -18.96 0.00 10.80
CA ASN A 284 -18.91 0.60 12.13
C ASN A 284 -19.94 0.02 13.14
N ASP A 285 -20.45 -1.19 12.91
CA ASP A 285 -21.45 -1.83 13.80
C ASP A 285 -20.82 -2.68 14.93
N GLY A 286 -19.49 -2.83 14.95
CA GLY A 286 -18.76 -3.60 15.97
C GLY A 286 -19.10 -5.10 15.95
N THR A 287 -19.48 -5.63 14.81
CA THR A 287 -19.92 -7.02 14.63
C THR A 287 -19.02 -7.78 13.67
N GLN A 288 -19.07 -9.11 13.74
CA GLN A 288 -18.44 -9.95 12.75
C GLN A 288 -19.19 -9.89 11.42
N GLY A 289 -18.45 -9.81 10.32
CA GLY A 289 -18.93 -9.64 8.96
C GLY A 289 -18.66 -8.22 8.45
N VAL A 290 -17.96 -8.12 7.33
CA VAL A 290 -17.56 -6.86 6.69
C VAL A 290 -18.72 -6.32 5.85
N SER A 291 -18.92 -5.02 5.86
CA SER A 291 -19.96 -4.36 5.06
C SER A 291 -19.57 -4.27 3.59
N TYR A 292 -20.54 -4.25 2.68
CA TYR A 292 -20.30 -3.88 1.29
C TYR A 292 -20.16 -2.34 1.13
N PRO A 293 -19.23 -1.86 0.27
CA PRO A 293 -18.47 -2.58 -0.76
C PRO A 293 -17.19 -3.26 -0.27
N ALA A 294 -16.75 -3.09 0.96
CA ALA A 294 -15.50 -3.67 1.45
C ALA A 294 -15.47 -5.22 1.38
N ALA A 295 -16.64 -5.87 1.38
CA ALA A 295 -16.75 -7.33 1.29
C ALA A 295 -16.62 -7.88 -0.14
N TYR A 296 -16.50 -7.03 -1.18
CA TYR A 296 -16.13 -7.53 -2.52
C TYR A 296 -14.65 -7.90 -2.56
N SER A 297 -14.32 -8.98 -3.25
CA SER A 297 -12.94 -9.49 -3.34
C SER A 297 -11.97 -8.52 -4.02
N GLU A 298 -12.45 -7.64 -4.87
CA GLU A 298 -11.66 -6.60 -5.54
C GLU A 298 -11.28 -5.44 -4.62
N CYS A 299 -12.01 -5.27 -3.52
CA CYS A 299 -11.77 -4.19 -2.56
C CYS A 299 -10.81 -4.64 -1.46
N VAL A 300 -9.92 -3.75 -1.03
CA VAL A 300 -9.13 -3.90 0.19
C VAL A 300 -9.99 -3.42 1.36
N ALA A 301 -10.49 -4.35 2.17
CA ALA A 301 -11.27 -4.04 3.36
C ALA A 301 -10.36 -3.57 4.50
N VAL A 302 -10.63 -2.38 5.05
CA VAL A 302 -9.83 -1.76 6.09
C VAL A 302 -10.58 -1.68 7.42
N SER A 303 -10.05 -2.31 8.46
CA SER A 303 -10.54 -2.20 9.84
C SER A 303 -9.90 -1.03 10.57
N ALA A 304 -10.52 -0.59 11.68
CA ALA A 304 -10.05 0.53 12.48
C ALA A 304 -9.41 0.08 13.79
N VAL A 305 -8.23 0.64 14.11
CA VAL A 305 -7.57 0.51 15.42
C VAL A 305 -7.42 1.86 16.10
N ASP A 306 -7.21 1.83 17.42
CA ASP A 306 -6.93 3.02 18.23
C ASP A 306 -5.41 3.33 18.31
N ASP A 307 -5.05 4.37 19.07
CA ASP A 307 -3.66 4.80 19.30
C ASP A 307 -2.82 3.81 20.12
N SER A 308 -3.44 2.77 20.64
CA SER A 308 -2.82 1.66 21.35
C SER A 308 -2.82 0.35 20.53
N GLU A 309 -3.12 0.43 19.24
CA GLU A 309 -3.18 -0.68 18.29
C GLU A 309 -4.23 -1.75 18.68
N GLN A 310 -5.30 -1.33 19.39
CA GLN A 310 -6.41 -2.22 19.72
C GLN A 310 -7.54 -2.00 18.71
N LEU A 311 -8.23 -3.09 18.34
CA LEU A 311 -9.40 -2.98 17.46
C LEU A 311 -10.42 -2.01 18.05
N ALA A 312 -10.83 -1.02 17.28
CA ALA A 312 -11.85 -0.08 17.70
C ALA A 312 -13.17 -0.82 17.98
N SER A 313 -13.84 -0.49 19.09
CA SER A 313 -15.03 -1.20 19.53
C SER A 313 -16.20 -1.14 18.53
N PHE A 314 -16.18 -0.20 17.63
CA PHE A 314 -17.15 -0.06 16.53
C PHE A 314 -16.71 -0.77 15.26
N SER A 315 -15.42 -1.10 15.08
CA SER A 315 -14.92 -1.69 13.84
C SER A 315 -15.57 -3.05 13.59
N GLN A 316 -16.12 -3.23 12.39
CA GLN A 316 -16.46 -4.56 11.92
C GLN A 316 -15.16 -5.32 11.60
N TYR A 317 -15.23 -6.63 11.68
CA TYR A 317 -14.12 -7.56 11.49
C TYR A 317 -14.62 -8.85 10.83
N GLY A 318 -13.74 -9.61 10.21
CA GLY A 318 -14.07 -10.87 9.53
C GLY A 318 -13.01 -11.28 8.52
N ASP A 319 -13.25 -12.37 7.83
CA ASP A 319 -12.28 -12.99 6.91
C ASP A 319 -11.94 -12.09 5.69
N SER A 320 -12.82 -11.14 5.35
CA SER A 320 -12.58 -10.18 4.27
C SER A 320 -11.70 -8.98 4.68
N VAL A 321 -11.35 -8.80 5.97
CA VAL A 321 -10.44 -7.73 6.37
C VAL A 321 -9.05 -8.05 5.87
N GLU A 322 -8.43 -7.10 5.16
CA GLU A 322 -7.08 -7.29 4.63
C GLU A 322 -6.01 -6.49 5.34
N LEU A 323 -6.36 -5.28 5.80
CA LEU A 323 -5.46 -4.38 6.50
C LEU A 323 -6.19 -3.69 7.65
N ALA A 324 -5.45 -3.30 8.67
CA ALA A 324 -5.89 -2.40 9.72
C ALA A 324 -5.21 -1.04 9.60
N ALA A 325 -5.85 0.01 10.10
CA ALA A 325 -5.24 1.33 10.18
C ALA A 325 -5.86 2.17 11.32
N PRO A 326 -5.19 3.26 11.76
CA PRO A 326 -5.73 4.20 12.73
C PRO A 326 -7.09 4.75 12.34
N GLY A 327 -8.08 4.59 13.21
CA GLY A 327 -9.46 5.00 12.93
C GLY A 327 -10.21 5.61 14.12
N VAL A 328 -9.55 5.87 15.25
CA VAL A 328 -10.16 6.44 16.46
C VAL A 328 -9.58 7.82 16.73
N ASP A 329 -10.44 8.84 16.83
CA ASP A 329 -10.03 10.24 17.11
C ASP A 329 -8.91 10.72 16.15
N VAL A 330 -9.02 10.40 14.88
CA VAL A 330 -8.06 10.78 13.84
C VAL A 330 -8.23 12.25 13.52
N LEU A 331 -7.19 13.05 13.78
CA LEU A 331 -7.17 14.49 13.48
C LEU A 331 -6.87 14.69 11.98
N SER A 332 -7.77 15.41 11.29
CA SER A 332 -7.64 15.73 9.87
C SER A 332 -8.34 17.05 9.54
N THR A 333 -8.32 17.44 8.27
CA THR A 333 -9.09 18.57 7.75
C THR A 333 -10.58 18.33 7.89
N THR A 334 -11.34 19.40 8.04
CA THR A 334 -12.80 19.41 7.91
C THR A 334 -13.22 20.70 7.21
N THR A 335 -14.49 20.88 6.89
CA THR A 335 -14.91 22.12 6.25
C THR A 335 -14.64 23.32 7.16
N GLU A 336 -14.34 24.49 6.56
CA GLU A 336 -14.09 25.72 7.33
C GLU A 336 -15.30 26.12 8.20
N THR A 337 -16.51 25.76 7.79
CA THR A 337 -17.72 25.97 8.58
C THR A 337 -17.72 25.22 9.92
N ARG A 338 -16.93 24.15 10.02
CA ARG A 338 -16.71 23.35 11.23
C ARG A 338 -15.41 23.68 11.96
N GLY A 339 -14.65 24.61 11.45
CA GLY A 339 -13.39 25.08 12.07
C GLY A 339 -12.12 24.65 11.35
N GLY A 340 -12.23 23.97 10.22
CA GLY A 340 -11.13 23.58 9.35
C GLY A 340 -10.40 22.29 9.74
N TYR A 341 -10.39 21.92 11.02
CA TYR A 341 -9.75 20.67 11.53
C TYR A 341 -10.59 20.07 12.64
N GLU A 342 -10.71 18.74 12.64
CA GLU A 342 -11.53 18.00 13.60
C GLU A 342 -10.99 16.58 13.79
N GLN A 343 -11.25 15.98 14.96
CA GLN A 343 -11.00 14.56 15.22
C GLN A 343 -12.29 13.77 14.96
N LEU A 344 -12.21 12.75 14.10
CA LEU A 344 -13.32 11.84 13.84
C LEU A 344 -12.89 10.38 14.07
N SER A 345 -13.89 9.51 14.32
CA SER A 345 -13.68 8.09 14.53
C SER A 345 -14.57 7.26 13.59
N GLY A 346 -14.00 6.22 12.99
CA GLY A 346 -14.67 5.30 12.08
C GLY A 346 -13.68 4.50 11.27
N THR A 347 -14.10 3.38 10.71
CA THR A 347 -13.37 2.69 9.63
C THR A 347 -13.20 3.61 8.42
N SER A 348 -14.08 4.60 8.30
CA SER A 348 -14.00 5.72 7.34
C SER A 348 -12.73 6.58 7.48
N MET A 349 -12.05 6.59 8.64
CA MET A 349 -10.79 7.30 8.87
C MET A 349 -9.59 6.39 8.66
N ALA A 350 -9.72 5.10 8.96
CA ALA A 350 -8.71 4.10 8.70
C ALA A 350 -8.47 3.87 7.20
N THR A 351 -9.55 3.84 6.42
CA THR A 351 -9.49 3.62 4.97
C THR A 351 -8.62 4.66 4.23
N PRO A 352 -8.81 5.98 4.41
CA PRO A 352 -7.98 6.97 3.73
C PRO A 352 -6.54 7.03 4.25
N VAL A 353 -6.27 6.63 5.49
CA VAL A 353 -4.88 6.43 5.95
C VAL A 353 -4.21 5.36 5.09
N THR A 354 -4.89 4.24 4.86
CA THR A 354 -4.36 3.16 3.99
C THR A 354 -4.26 3.62 2.53
N SER A 355 -5.27 4.34 2.01
CA SER A 355 -5.26 4.90 0.64
C SER A 355 -4.10 5.88 0.43
N GLY A 356 -3.80 6.71 1.41
CA GLY A 356 -2.69 7.65 1.36
C GLY A 356 -1.32 6.96 1.41
N VAL A 357 -1.17 5.89 2.20
CA VAL A 357 0.03 5.03 2.18
C VAL A 357 0.18 4.31 0.84
N ALA A 358 -0.91 3.87 0.22
CA ALA A 358 -0.88 3.32 -1.14
C ALA A 358 -0.37 4.35 -2.15
N GLY A 359 -0.85 5.60 -2.09
CA GLY A 359 -0.35 6.70 -2.92
C GLY A 359 1.14 7.00 -2.69
N LEU A 360 1.59 6.94 -1.44
CA LEU A 360 3.00 7.10 -1.09
C LEU A 360 3.87 5.96 -1.67
N THR A 361 3.35 4.74 -1.63
CA THR A 361 4.01 3.53 -2.16
C THR A 361 4.16 3.62 -3.69
N LEU A 362 3.11 4.01 -4.41
CA LEU A 362 3.15 4.22 -5.86
C LEU A 362 4.09 5.36 -6.28
N ALA A 363 4.25 6.39 -5.45
CA ALA A 363 5.25 7.42 -5.69
C ALA A 363 6.70 6.92 -5.61
N LYS A 364 6.91 5.78 -4.97
CA LYS A 364 8.22 5.14 -4.81
C LYS A 364 8.46 4.01 -5.81
N TRP A 365 7.42 3.23 -6.10
CA TRP A 365 7.49 2.01 -6.88
C TRP A 365 6.47 2.03 -8.03
N ASP A 366 6.87 1.58 -9.20
CA ASP A 366 5.97 1.39 -10.35
C ASP A 366 5.31 0.01 -10.22
N LEU A 367 4.11 -0.03 -9.65
CA LEU A 367 3.37 -1.26 -9.34
C LEU A 367 2.00 -1.24 -10.00
N THR A 368 1.57 -2.39 -10.48
CA THR A 368 0.16 -2.62 -10.82
C THR A 368 -0.69 -2.62 -9.54
N ASN A 369 -2.02 -2.53 -9.67
CA ASN A 369 -2.93 -2.57 -8.52
C ASN A 369 -2.79 -3.88 -7.71
N SER A 370 -2.63 -5.02 -8.37
CA SER A 370 -2.43 -6.31 -7.71
C SER A 370 -1.07 -6.40 -6.99
N GLU A 371 0.00 -5.90 -7.61
CA GLU A 371 1.31 -5.83 -6.97
C GLU A 371 1.31 -4.88 -5.78
N LEU A 372 0.65 -3.71 -5.90
CA LEU A 372 0.47 -2.77 -4.80
C LEU A 372 -0.28 -3.41 -3.62
N ARG A 373 -1.42 -4.08 -3.88
CA ARG A 373 -2.20 -4.79 -2.85
C ARG A 373 -1.35 -5.81 -2.11
N ASN A 374 -0.62 -6.65 -2.86
CA ASN A 374 0.26 -7.66 -2.27
C ASN A 374 1.41 -7.02 -1.48
N HIS A 375 2.02 -5.98 -2.01
CA HIS A 375 3.11 -5.27 -1.35
C HIS A 375 2.68 -4.64 -0.02
N LEU A 376 1.53 -3.97 0.03
CA LEU A 376 0.97 -3.41 1.26
C LEU A 376 0.65 -4.50 2.29
N LYS A 377 0.15 -5.66 1.86
CA LYS A 377 -0.11 -6.81 2.75
C LYS A 377 1.18 -7.42 3.28
N ASN A 378 2.20 -7.58 2.43
CA ASN A 378 3.48 -8.19 2.80
C ASN A 378 4.35 -7.28 3.69
N THR A 379 4.14 -5.97 3.62
CA THR A 379 4.85 -4.98 4.44
C THR A 379 4.07 -4.53 5.67
N ALA A 380 2.84 -5.01 5.84
CA ALA A 380 2.00 -4.68 6.99
C ALA A 380 2.61 -5.17 8.31
N ALA A 381 2.47 -4.37 9.36
CA ALA A 381 2.97 -4.69 10.69
C ALA A 381 1.98 -5.57 11.46
N ASP A 382 2.42 -6.73 11.94
CA ASP A 382 1.62 -7.53 12.86
C ASP A 382 1.53 -6.83 14.23
N ILE A 383 0.34 -6.35 14.59
CA ILE A 383 0.06 -5.65 15.84
C ILE A 383 -0.53 -6.58 16.93
N GLY A 384 -0.53 -7.88 16.67
CA GLY A 384 -0.94 -8.91 17.63
C GLY A 384 -2.45 -9.12 17.74
N LEU A 385 -3.24 -8.59 16.82
CA LEU A 385 -4.67 -8.89 16.68
C LEU A 385 -4.86 -10.19 15.87
N SER A 386 -6.10 -10.72 15.86
CA SER A 386 -6.40 -11.86 14.98
C SER A 386 -6.43 -11.46 13.51
N SER A 387 -6.26 -12.42 12.60
CA SER A 387 -6.36 -12.15 11.16
C SER A 387 -7.73 -11.61 10.74
N GLN A 388 -8.79 -11.95 11.45
CA GLN A 388 -10.12 -11.36 11.23
C GLN A 388 -10.22 -9.88 11.66
N GLU A 389 -9.31 -9.40 12.51
CA GLU A 389 -9.31 -8.03 13.03
C GLU A 389 -8.31 -7.12 12.30
N GLN A 390 -7.14 -7.63 11.95
CA GLN A 390 -6.08 -6.86 11.30
C GLN A 390 -5.78 -7.26 9.85
N GLY A 391 -6.37 -8.35 9.35
CA GLY A 391 -5.97 -8.94 8.08
C GLY A 391 -4.50 -9.39 8.11
N SER A 392 -3.71 -8.91 7.17
CA SER A 392 -2.24 -9.10 7.13
C SER A 392 -1.50 -8.28 8.19
N GLY A 393 -2.13 -7.25 8.75
CA GLY A 393 -1.56 -6.37 9.76
C GLY A 393 -2.02 -4.92 9.61
N GLN A 394 -1.45 -4.03 10.44
CA GLN A 394 -1.60 -2.59 10.27
C GLN A 394 -0.72 -2.12 9.12
N VAL A 395 -1.24 -1.28 8.23
CA VAL A 395 -0.46 -0.68 7.14
C VAL A 395 0.77 0.05 7.70
N ASP A 396 1.94 -0.17 7.09
CA ASP A 396 3.23 0.42 7.48
C ASP A 396 3.84 1.15 6.29
N ALA A 397 3.79 2.47 6.33
CA ALA A 397 4.26 3.32 5.24
C ALA A 397 5.79 3.23 5.06
N TYR A 398 6.54 3.13 6.16
CA TYR A 398 8.00 3.03 6.07
C TYR A 398 8.44 1.71 5.46
N ALA A 399 7.86 0.60 5.89
CA ALA A 399 8.14 -0.70 5.30
C ALA A 399 7.73 -0.72 3.82
N ALA A 400 6.56 -0.18 3.46
CA ALA A 400 6.07 -0.14 2.09
C ALA A 400 6.98 0.64 1.13
N VAL A 401 7.62 1.75 1.56
CA VAL A 401 8.51 2.52 0.69
C VAL A 401 9.97 2.09 0.73
N THR A 402 10.38 1.28 1.72
CA THR A 402 11.78 0.87 1.89
C THR A 402 12.04 -0.59 1.55
N THR A 403 11.02 -1.44 1.55
CA THR A 403 11.12 -2.83 1.09
C THR A 403 11.03 -2.87 -0.44
N ASP A 404 11.94 -3.58 -1.09
CA ASP A 404 11.88 -3.75 -2.56
C ASP A 404 10.76 -4.74 -2.92
N PRO A 405 9.75 -4.32 -3.70
CA PRO A 405 8.63 -5.19 -4.09
C PRO A 405 9.04 -6.45 -4.87
N SER A 406 10.20 -6.46 -5.50
CA SER A 406 10.72 -7.67 -6.15
C SER A 406 10.99 -8.82 -5.17
N ASN A 407 11.03 -8.53 -3.87
CA ASN A 407 11.15 -9.52 -2.80
C ASN A 407 9.79 -10.04 -2.29
N ASP A 408 8.68 -9.50 -2.79
CA ASP A 408 7.31 -9.88 -2.39
C ASP A 408 6.82 -11.19 -3.03
N GLY A 409 7.73 -12.01 -3.57
CA GLY A 409 7.40 -13.35 -4.04
C GLY A 409 7.01 -13.44 -5.51
N GLY A 410 7.66 -12.64 -6.37
CA GLY A 410 7.70 -12.87 -7.82
C GLY A 410 8.71 -13.95 -8.15
N ASP A 411 8.27 -15.07 -8.66
CA ASP A 411 8.98 -16.28 -9.08
C ASP A 411 10.35 -16.01 -9.74
N GLY A 412 11.40 -16.59 -9.18
CA GLY A 412 12.75 -16.54 -9.74
C GLY A 412 13.81 -17.31 -8.97
N GLY A 413 13.68 -18.61 -8.83
CA GLY A 413 14.77 -19.58 -8.82
C GLY A 413 15.82 -19.57 -7.72
N ASP A 414 15.72 -20.55 -6.84
CA ASP A 414 16.77 -21.35 -6.17
C ASP A 414 17.50 -20.80 -4.93
N GLY A 415 17.21 -21.45 -3.82
CA GLY A 415 18.23 -21.77 -2.80
C GLY A 415 18.17 -21.12 -1.44
N GLY A 416 17.45 -21.72 -0.48
CA GLY A 416 17.95 -21.84 0.88
C GLY A 416 17.30 -21.11 2.04
N ASP A 417 16.30 -21.80 2.59
CA ASP A 417 15.99 -21.93 4.03
C ASP A 417 15.62 -20.69 4.89
N GLY A 418 14.35 -20.64 5.28
CA GLY A 418 13.94 -20.10 6.57
C GLY A 418 12.95 -18.95 6.60
N GLY A 419 11.64 -19.22 6.32
CA GLY A 419 10.55 -18.33 6.74
C GLY A 419 9.39 -18.25 5.75
N GLY A 420 8.41 -19.12 5.89
CA GLY A 420 7.02 -19.07 5.47
C GLY A 420 6.64 -18.33 4.19
N GLY A 421 7.20 -18.68 3.05
CA GLY A 421 6.61 -18.36 1.75
C GLY A 421 5.62 -19.46 1.39
N SER A 422 4.37 -19.13 1.07
CA SER A 422 3.44 -20.12 0.53
C SER A 422 3.93 -20.57 -0.84
N ASP A 423 4.28 -21.89 -0.96
CA ASP A 423 4.52 -22.48 -2.27
C ASP A 423 3.23 -22.37 -3.10
N SER A 424 3.35 -21.94 -4.35
CA SER A 424 2.21 -21.90 -5.26
C SER A 424 2.45 -22.74 -6.50
N THR A 425 1.38 -23.24 -7.08
CA THR A 425 1.40 -23.96 -8.36
C THR A 425 0.23 -23.51 -9.22
N SER A 426 0.49 -23.25 -10.51
CA SER A 426 -0.54 -22.81 -11.45
C SER A 426 -0.73 -23.80 -12.56
N SER A 427 -1.98 -23.96 -12.99
CA SER A 427 -2.37 -24.75 -14.17
C SER A 427 -3.27 -23.90 -15.05
N SER A 428 -3.02 -23.89 -16.37
CA SER A 428 -3.85 -23.16 -17.33
C SER A 428 -4.45 -24.09 -18.36
N SER A 429 -5.69 -23.82 -18.75
CA SER A 429 -6.41 -24.47 -19.84
C SER A 429 -6.99 -23.40 -20.77
N SER A 430 -7.13 -23.73 -22.06
CA SER A 430 -7.77 -22.82 -23.02
C SER A 430 -9.01 -23.48 -23.59
N GLY A 431 -10.10 -22.72 -23.68
CA GLY A 431 -11.36 -23.13 -24.24
C GLY A 431 -11.87 -22.18 -25.33
N THR A 432 -13.01 -22.49 -25.88
CA THR A 432 -13.70 -21.61 -26.85
C THR A 432 -15.20 -21.80 -26.69
N LEU A 433 -15.93 -20.71 -26.45
CA LEU A 433 -17.39 -20.70 -26.42
C LEU A 433 -17.94 -20.10 -27.71
N ASP A 434 -18.95 -20.76 -28.28
CA ASP A 434 -19.52 -20.42 -29.58
C ASP A 434 -20.70 -19.42 -29.49
N GLY A 435 -21.11 -19.01 -28.28
CA GLY A 435 -22.13 -17.99 -28.05
C GLY A 435 -23.08 -18.33 -26.90
N TYR A 436 -24.13 -17.51 -26.75
CA TYR A 436 -25.10 -17.54 -25.66
C TYR A 436 -25.59 -18.96 -25.29
N TRP A 437 -25.48 -19.32 -24.00
CA TRP A 437 -25.75 -20.64 -23.42
C TRP A 437 -24.72 -21.73 -23.77
N ASP A 438 -23.56 -21.41 -24.33
CA ASP A 438 -22.45 -22.34 -24.44
C ASP A 438 -21.60 -22.31 -23.18
N TYR A 439 -21.09 -23.46 -22.74
CA TYR A 439 -20.33 -23.57 -21.50
C TYR A 439 -19.29 -24.69 -21.58
N GLU A 440 -18.26 -24.60 -20.75
CA GLU A 440 -17.27 -25.66 -20.56
C GLU A 440 -17.03 -25.92 -19.06
N ASP A 441 -17.15 -27.18 -18.65
CA ASP A 441 -16.89 -27.67 -17.30
C ASP A 441 -15.45 -28.16 -17.14
N TYR A 442 -14.82 -27.79 -16.03
CA TYR A 442 -13.50 -28.24 -15.62
C TYR A 442 -13.54 -28.89 -14.24
N SER A 443 -12.75 -29.97 -14.07
CA SER A 443 -12.46 -30.54 -12.75
C SER A 443 -10.97 -30.49 -12.51
N TYR A 444 -10.57 -29.80 -11.44
CA TYR A 444 -9.18 -29.57 -11.11
C TYR A 444 -8.80 -30.31 -9.84
N GLY A 445 -7.85 -31.27 -9.97
CA GLY A 445 -7.33 -32.02 -8.84
C GLY A 445 -6.24 -31.23 -8.11
N TRP A 446 -6.35 -31.13 -6.79
CA TRP A 446 -5.42 -30.40 -5.95
C TRP A 446 -3.99 -30.93 -6.03
N ASN A 447 -3.02 -30.02 -6.11
CA ASN A 447 -1.59 -30.34 -6.04
C ASN A 447 -1.10 -30.34 -4.59
N TYR A 448 -1.68 -29.49 -3.74
CA TYR A 448 -1.37 -29.42 -2.32
C TYR A 448 -2.45 -30.14 -1.48
N ALA A 449 -2.03 -30.74 -0.39
CA ALA A 449 -2.95 -31.24 0.62
C ALA A 449 -3.29 -30.07 1.56
N SER A 450 -4.55 -29.65 1.58
CA SER A 450 -5.06 -28.48 2.32
C SER A 450 -4.41 -27.17 1.88
N PRO A 451 -4.68 -26.72 0.63
CA PRO A 451 -4.19 -25.44 0.15
C PRO A 451 -4.74 -24.30 1.00
N SER A 452 -3.88 -23.29 1.25
CA SER A 452 -4.28 -22.12 2.03
C SER A 452 -5.20 -21.20 1.22
N GLN A 453 -5.04 -21.19 -0.12
CA GLN A 453 -5.83 -20.38 -1.03
C GLN A 453 -5.84 -21.01 -2.44
N VAL A 454 -6.88 -20.77 -3.20
CA VAL A 454 -6.92 -20.98 -4.65
C VAL A 454 -7.45 -19.72 -5.34
N VAL A 455 -6.81 -19.35 -6.45
CA VAL A 455 -7.26 -18.28 -7.34
C VAL A 455 -7.62 -18.88 -8.67
N VAL A 456 -8.83 -18.60 -9.16
CA VAL A 456 -9.35 -19.05 -10.46
C VAL A 456 -9.57 -17.82 -11.32
N GLU A 457 -8.84 -17.72 -12.43
CA GLU A 457 -8.84 -16.54 -13.32
C GLU A 457 -9.27 -16.95 -14.72
N LEU A 458 -10.16 -16.18 -15.32
CA LEU A 458 -10.63 -16.31 -16.69
C LEU A 458 -10.18 -15.09 -17.49
N ASP A 459 -9.46 -15.31 -18.58
CA ASP A 459 -9.05 -14.30 -19.56
C ASP A 459 -9.68 -14.63 -20.91
N GLY A 460 -10.75 -13.92 -21.26
CA GLY A 460 -11.53 -14.11 -22.48
C GLY A 460 -11.58 -12.88 -23.38
N PRO A 461 -12.38 -12.90 -24.44
CA PRO A 461 -12.47 -11.79 -25.38
C PRO A 461 -13.11 -10.55 -24.75
N SER A 462 -12.55 -9.37 -25.04
CA SER A 462 -13.07 -8.09 -24.52
C SER A 462 -14.41 -7.63 -25.12
N ASP A 463 -14.91 -8.35 -26.15
CA ASP A 463 -16.21 -8.11 -26.81
C ASP A 463 -17.22 -9.24 -26.56
N ALA A 464 -16.93 -10.12 -25.60
CA ALA A 464 -17.81 -11.16 -25.09
C ALA A 464 -18.00 -10.99 -23.58
N ASP A 465 -18.97 -11.69 -23.02
CA ASP A 465 -19.35 -11.69 -21.61
C ASP A 465 -19.43 -13.16 -21.18
N PHE A 466 -18.35 -13.65 -20.54
CA PHE A 466 -18.21 -15.02 -20.04
C PHE A 466 -18.15 -14.98 -18.52
N ASP A 467 -19.05 -15.71 -17.89
CA ASP A 467 -19.17 -15.85 -16.44
C ASP A 467 -18.35 -17.04 -15.93
N LEU A 468 -17.84 -16.93 -14.71
CA LEU A 468 -17.09 -17.96 -14.01
C LEU A 468 -17.85 -18.44 -12.77
N TYR A 469 -18.00 -19.76 -12.64
CA TYR A 469 -18.66 -20.39 -11.49
C TYR A 469 -17.76 -21.48 -10.89
N VAL A 470 -17.73 -21.59 -9.56
CA VAL A 470 -16.86 -22.55 -8.85
C VAL A 470 -17.62 -23.23 -7.71
N ASN A 471 -17.40 -24.55 -7.57
CA ASN A 471 -17.82 -25.36 -6.42
C ASN A 471 -16.61 -26.02 -5.74
N THR A 472 -16.62 -26.05 -4.40
CA THR A 472 -15.63 -26.73 -3.57
C THR A 472 -16.28 -27.83 -2.72
N GLY A 473 -15.50 -28.84 -2.28
CA GLY A 473 -15.99 -29.89 -1.38
C GLY A 473 -17.11 -30.77 -1.95
N THR A 474 -17.38 -30.68 -3.24
CA THR A 474 -18.43 -31.45 -3.93
C THR A 474 -17.95 -31.98 -5.28
N THR A 475 -18.57 -33.05 -5.78
CA THR A 475 -18.36 -33.54 -7.15
C THR A 475 -19.44 -33.07 -8.12
N ALA A 476 -20.35 -32.19 -7.66
CA ALA A 476 -21.32 -31.57 -8.53
C ALA A 476 -20.62 -30.52 -9.40
N ALA A 477 -20.87 -30.50 -10.70
CA ALA A 477 -20.37 -29.44 -11.58
C ALA A 477 -20.92 -28.09 -11.12
N ALA A 478 -20.09 -27.06 -11.18
CA ALA A 478 -20.56 -25.70 -11.01
C ALA A 478 -21.47 -25.32 -12.18
N SER A 479 -22.35 -24.35 -11.99
CA SER A 479 -23.23 -23.84 -13.04
C SER A 479 -23.90 -22.54 -12.60
N PRO A 480 -24.49 -21.74 -13.48
CA PRO A 480 -25.25 -20.53 -13.10
C PRO A 480 -26.36 -20.73 -12.08
N SER A 481 -26.79 -21.97 -11.84
CA SER A 481 -27.87 -22.31 -10.90
C SER A 481 -27.41 -23.08 -9.66
N ASP A 482 -26.13 -23.52 -9.61
CA ASP A 482 -25.57 -24.32 -8.52
C ASP A 482 -24.07 -24.04 -8.41
N TYR A 483 -23.67 -23.10 -7.55
CA TYR A 483 -22.29 -22.68 -7.31
C TYR A 483 -22.08 -22.23 -5.87
N ASP A 484 -20.87 -22.40 -5.37
CA ASP A 484 -20.41 -21.84 -4.09
C ASP A 484 -19.87 -20.41 -4.28
N TYR A 485 -19.18 -20.18 -5.41
CA TYR A 485 -18.56 -18.91 -5.78
C TYR A 485 -18.86 -18.59 -7.25
N ALA A 486 -19.02 -17.29 -7.55
CA ALA A 486 -19.21 -16.84 -8.94
C ALA A 486 -18.57 -15.47 -9.14
N SER A 487 -18.02 -15.24 -10.34
CA SER A 487 -17.62 -13.96 -10.86
C SER A 487 -18.39 -13.74 -12.17
N ARG A 488 -19.12 -12.62 -12.30
CA ARG A 488 -20.10 -12.35 -13.36
C ARG A 488 -20.07 -10.87 -13.73
N SER A 489 -18.91 -10.38 -14.14
CA SER A 489 -18.79 -9.02 -14.66
C SER A 489 -19.44 -8.91 -16.04
N THR A 490 -19.40 -7.74 -16.67
CA THR A 490 -19.99 -7.53 -18.02
C THR A 490 -18.97 -7.74 -19.14
N ASP A 491 -17.86 -8.42 -18.84
CA ASP A 491 -16.83 -8.82 -19.80
C ASP A 491 -16.38 -10.27 -19.53
N SER A 492 -15.29 -10.70 -20.14
CA SER A 492 -14.76 -12.05 -19.98
C SER A 492 -13.46 -12.08 -19.16
N GLN A 493 -13.25 -11.10 -18.29
CA GLN A 493 -12.11 -11.02 -17.36
C GLN A 493 -12.63 -11.30 -15.96
N GLU A 494 -12.61 -12.57 -15.53
CA GLU A 494 -13.20 -13.00 -14.27
C GLU A 494 -12.13 -13.51 -13.31
N SER A 495 -12.31 -13.27 -12.02
CA SER A 495 -11.42 -13.81 -10.99
C SER A 495 -12.18 -14.18 -9.72
N ILE A 496 -11.87 -15.35 -9.16
CA ILE A 496 -12.40 -15.85 -7.90
C ILE A 496 -11.24 -16.26 -7.02
N THR A 497 -11.13 -15.66 -5.84
CA THR A 497 -10.18 -16.05 -4.80
C THR A 497 -10.92 -16.78 -3.68
N ILE A 498 -10.45 -17.97 -3.30
CA ILE A 498 -11.05 -18.80 -2.25
C ILE A 498 -9.97 -19.13 -1.22
N ASP A 499 -10.12 -18.59 -0.01
CA ASP A 499 -9.25 -18.90 1.11
C ASP A 499 -9.64 -20.21 1.78
N ALA A 500 -8.65 -21.05 2.12
CA ALA A 500 -8.83 -22.34 2.73
C ALA A 500 -9.96 -23.17 2.07
N PRO A 501 -9.87 -23.45 0.75
CA PRO A 501 -10.92 -24.15 0.03
C PRO A 501 -11.15 -25.55 0.59
N ASP A 502 -12.39 -26.05 0.51
CA ASP A 502 -12.69 -27.46 0.85
C ASP A 502 -12.07 -28.38 -0.22
N ASP A 503 -10.98 -29.02 0.15
CA ASP A 503 -10.17 -29.91 -0.71
C ASP A 503 -10.62 -31.39 -0.65
N ALA A 504 -11.78 -31.69 -0.07
CA ALA A 504 -12.30 -33.05 0.06
C ALA A 504 -12.58 -33.72 -1.30
N THR A 505 -12.80 -32.93 -2.35
CA THR A 505 -12.99 -33.33 -3.73
C THR A 505 -12.24 -32.38 -4.67
N ASP A 506 -12.10 -32.75 -5.95
CA ASP A 506 -11.56 -31.87 -6.98
C ASP A 506 -12.41 -30.57 -7.07
N LEU A 507 -11.76 -29.44 -7.32
CA LEU A 507 -12.42 -28.16 -7.60
C LEU A 507 -13.23 -28.30 -8.89
N GLN A 508 -14.48 -27.87 -8.88
CA GLN A 508 -15.35 -27.87 -10.06
C GLN A 508 -15.50 -26.43 -10.55
N VAL A 509 -15.18 -26.19 -11.81
CA VAL A 509 -15.22 -24.87 -12.44
C VAL A 509 -16.06 -24.95 -13.71
N ASP A 510 -16.95 -23.97 -13.90
CA ASP A 510 -17.76 -23.80 -15.11
C ASP A 510 -17.50 -22.42 -15.70
N VAL A 511 -17.27 -22.36 -17.00
CA VAL A 511 -17.17 -21.11 -17.78
C VAL A 511 -18.36 -21.07 -18.72
N ASP A 512 -19.26 -20.12 -18.49
CA ASP A 512 -20.54 -19.98 -19.20
C ASP A 512 -20.56 -18.70 -20.06
N SER A 513 -21.07 -18.77 -21.27
CA SER A 513 -21.23 -17.57 -22.11
C SER A 513 -22.59 -16.90 -21.86
N TYR A 514 -22.58 -15.78 -21.13
CA TYR A 514 -23.75 -14.92 -21.04
C TYR A 514 -24.01 -14.19 -22.37
N SER A 515 -22.96 -13.74 -23.06
CA SER A 515 -23.09 -13.20 -24.43
C SER A 515 -21.75 -13.21 -25.19
N GLY A 516 -21.81 -13.23 -26.50
CA GLY A 516 -20.63 -13.23 -27.35
C GLY A 516 -20.07 -14.63 -27.61
N SER A 517 -18.89 -14.70 -28.20
CA SER A 517 -18.18 -15.97 -28.50
C SER A 517 -16.69 -15.70 -28.64
N GLY A 518 -15.85 -16.69 -28.39
CA GLY A 518 -14.41 -16.57 -28.59
C GLY A 518 -13.62 -17.55 -27.74
N SER A 519 -12.30 -17.46 -27.86
CA SER A 519 -11.38 -18.28 -27.08
C SER A 519 -11.01 -17.58 -25.78
N TYR A 520 -10.84 -18.34 -24.73
CA TYR A 520 -10.42 -17.87 -23.42
C TYR A 520 -9.29 -18.73 -22.85
N THR A 521 -8.66 -18.24 -21.80
CA THR A 521 -7.72 -18.97 -20.94
C THR A 521 -8.25 -18.99 -19.52
N LEU A 522 -8.38 -20.19 -18.95
CA LEU A 522 -8.70 -20.41 -17.54
C LEU A 522 -7.40 -20.75 -16.82
N THR A 523 -7.04 -20.01 -15.78
CA THR A 523 -5.86 -20.25 -14.95
C THR A 523 -6.29 -20.51 -13.50
N ILE A 524 -5.78 -21.60 -12.91
CA ILE A 524 -6.02 -21.96 -11.52
C ILE A 524 -4.67 -21.98 -10.80
N THR A 525 -4.53 -21.15 -9.78
CA THR A 525 -3.32 -21.04 -8.95
C THR A 525 -3.63 -21.46 -7.52
N GLU A 526 -2.96 -22.50 -7.03
CA GLU A 526 -3.02 -22.94 -5.64
C GLU A 526 -1.85 -22.38 -4.83
N TYR A 527 -2.11 -22.06 -3.57
CA TYR A 527 -1.13 -21.62 -2.57
C TYR A 527 -1.15 -22.59 -1.37
N GLN A 528 0.05 -22.85 -0.79
CA GLN A 528 0.21 -23.73 0.37
C GLN A 528 0.44 -22.94 1.67
#